data_864341e41d9119ace6bb62b5d1597bbc
#
_entry.id   864341e41d9119ace6bb62b5d1597bbc
#
_cell.length_a   1.000
_cell.length_b   1.000
_cell.length_c   1.000
_cell.angle_alpha   90.00
_cell.angle_beta   90.00
_cell.angle_gamma   90.00
#
_symmetry.space_group_name_H-M   'P 1'
#
loop_
_entity.id
_entity.type
_entity.pdbx_description
1 polymer ?
#
loop_
_entity_poly.entity_id
_entity_poly.type
_entity_poly.pdbx_seq_one_letter_code
_entity_poly.pdbx_strand_id
1 'polypeptide(L)'
;MRIADRLSTIAATATITSAAWILFGAVWFSHGVPTPKPLAATGAGDAEKVASADKVATPPSAQANSAGLVIPVSGVRPEQLTDTFSDARGGGTRLHEALDIMAPRGTSVIAAAAGTVEKLFHSDNGGNTIYVRSPDRKTIHYYAHLDHYVDGLHEGQVVGQGEVIGAVGSTGDANPDAPHLHFEIMQTTPQAKWYEPAVDVDPYPLLTGKQPPNKP
;
A
#
# COMPACT_ATOMS: atom_id res chain seq x y z
N MET A 1 -44.11 32.51 16.15
CA MET A 1 -43.68 31.98 17.45
C MET A 1 -42.21 31.65 17.38
N ARG A 2 -41.43 32.17 18.29
CA ARG A 2 -40.01 32.56 18.16
C ARG A 2 -39.04 31.37 18.14
N ILE A 3 -38.14 31.38 17.16
CA ILE A 3 -36.94 30.54 17.11
C ILE A 3 -35.85 31.30 17.90
N ALA A 4 -35.76 31.05 19.17
CA ALA A 4 -34.66 31.54 20.00
C ALA A 4 -34.70 30.76 21.32
N ASP A 5 -34.02 29.58 21.36
CA ASP A 5 -33.63 28.92 22.62
C ASP A 5 -33.00 27.53 22.31
N ARG A 6 -31.88 27.52 21.62
CA ARG A 6 -30.97 26.37 21.62
C ARG A 6 -29.52 26.76 21.24
N LEU A 7 -29.01 27.78 21.90
CA LEU A 7 -27.57 28.13 21.88
C LEU A 7 -27.12 28.42 23.30
N SER A 8 -26.98 27.42 24.12
CA SER A 8 -26.21 27.50 25.36
C SER A 8 -26.08 26.09 25.94
N THR A 9 -25.04 25.37 25.58
CA THR A 9 -24.38 24.37 26.42
C THR A 9 -23.30 23.63 25.58
N ILE A 10 -22.25 24.32 25.12
CA ILE A 10 -20.96 23.70 24.81
C ILE A 10 -19.91 24.77 25.08
N ALA A 11 -19.55 24.96 26.33
CA ALA A 11 -18.34 25.61 26.74
C ALA A 11 -18.10 25.25 28.20
N ALA A 12 -17.35 24.19 28.46
CA ALA A 12 -16.55 23.95 29.66
C ALA A 12 -16.19 22.45 29.77
N THR A 13 -15.11 22.03 29.10
CA THR A 13 -14.25 20.92 29.59
C THR A 13 -13.03 20.80 28.66
N ALA A 14 -12.10 21.72 28.76
CA ALA A 14 -10.78 21.59 28.16
C ALA A 14 -9.77 22.46 28.91
N THR A 15 -9.52 22.15 30.16
CA THR A 15 -8.27 22.51 30.85
C THR A 15 -8.12 21.60 32.05
N ILE A 16 -6.99 20.96 32.13
CA ILE A 16 -6.37 20.19 33.21
C ILE A 16 -5.98 18.79 32.69
N THR A 17 -4.80 18.67 32.09
CA THR A 17 -3.87 17.54 32.18
C THR A 17 -2.61 17.79 31.36
N SER A 18 -1.82 18.81 31.72
CA SER A 18 -0.49 19.02 31.13
C SER A 18 0.51 19.46 32.20
N ALA A 19 0.60 18.72 33.32
CA ALA A 19 1.58 19.04 34.37
C ALA A 19 2.06 17.81 35.17
N ALA A 20 2.08 16.61 34.61
CA ALA A 20 2.52 15.41 35.35
C ALA A 20 3.62 14.56 34.67
N TRP A 21 4.28 15.02 33.60
CA TRP A 21 5.30 14.21 32.89
C TRP A 21 6.73 14.78 32.96
N ILE A 22 7.01 15.76 33.79
CA ILE A 22 8.37 16.37 33.87
C ILE A 22 9.21 15.88 35.07
N LEU A 23 8.72 15.04 35.95
CA LEU A 23 9.46 14.61 37.14
C LEU A 23 9.84 13.13 37.22
N PHE A 24 9.71 12.34 36.17
CA PHE A 24 10.12 10.93 36.16
C PHE A 24 11.28 10.58 35.21
N GLY A 25 11.94 11.56 34.61
CA GLY A 25 13.03 11.36 33.62
C GLY A 25 14.47 11.46 34.15
N ALA A 26 14.72 11.60 35.44
CA ALA A 26 16.03 11.99 35.91
C ALA A 26 16.75 10.97 36.86
N VAL A 27 16.35 9.70 36.91
CA VAL A 27 16.99 8.72 37.85
C VAL A 27 17.51 7.43 37.18
N TRP A 28 17.60 7.35 35.86
CA TRP A 28 18.05 6.09 35.20
C TRP A 28 19.31 6.23 34.33
N PHE A 29 20.25 7.12 34.72
CA PHE A 29 21.55 7.23 34.03
C PHE A 29 22.72 7.14 35.03
N SER A 30 22.84 6.02 35.73
CA SER A 30 24.09 5.72 36.47
C SER A 30 24.24 4.22 36.79
N HIS A 31 24.19 3.36 35.77
CA HIS A 31 24.77 2.02 35.88
C HIS A 31 25.59 1.76 34.62
N GLY A 32 26.90 1.64 34.81
CA GLY A 32 27.89 1.55 33.74
C GLY A 32 27.69 0.34 32.84
N VAL A 33 27.83 0.57 31.56
CA VAL A 33 27.89 -0.43 30.50
C VAL A 33 29.28 -1.10 30.60
N PRO A 34 29.42 -2.43 30.76
CA PRO A 34 30.70 -3.09 30.69
C PRO A 34 31.23 -3.11 29.27
N THR A 35 32.44 -2.60 29.06
CA THR A 35 33.16 -2.67 27.80
C THR A 35 33.59 -4.11 27.48
N PRO A 36 33.40 -4.63 26.26
CA PRO A 36 33.95 -5.92 25.88
C PRO A 36 35.48 -5.84 25.70
N LYS A 37 36.19 -6.80 26.32
CA LYS A 37 37.63 -7.01 26.26
C LYS A 37 38.02 -7.50 24.85
N PRO A 38 39.10 -7.00 24.22
CA PRO A 38 39.57 -7.53 22.94
C PRO A 38 40.12 -8.96 23.11
N LEU A 39 39.63 -9.89 22.28
CA LEU A 39 40.16 -11.23 22.15
C LEU A 39 41.33 -11.21 21.13
N ALA A 40 42.46 -11.68 21.52
CA ALA A 40 43.69 -11.76 20.71
C ALA A 40 43.52 -12.71 19.53
N ALA A 41 44.05 -12.31 18.39
CA ALA A 41 44.16 -13.11 17.19
C ALA A 41 45.29 -14.16 17.35
N THR A 42 44.96 -15.43 17.13
CA THR A 42 45.93 -16.46 16.72
C THR A 42 45.21 -17.56 15.95
N GLY A 43 45.73 -17.90 14.77
CA GLY A 43 45.46 -19.15 14.09
C GLY A 43 45.03 -18.98 12.62
N ALA A 44 46.02 -18.99 11.73
CA ALA A 44 45.82 -19.27 10.31
C ALA A 44 45.35 -20.72 10.09
N GLY A 45 44.38 -20.94 9.27
CA GLY A 45 43.92 -22.29 8.88
C GLY A 45 42.79 -22.22 7.89
N ASP A 46 43.13 -22.49 6.63
CA ASP A 46 42.34 -23.05 5.54
C ASP A 46 41.07 -22.35 5.06
N ALA A 47 41.23 -21.74 3.93
CA ALA A 47 40.17 -21.29 3.03
C ALA A 47 39.39 -22.51 2.48
N GLU A 48 38.20 -22.78 3.04
CA GLU A 48 37.22 -23.61 2.37
C GLU A 48 36.15 -22.73 1.75
N LYS A 49 36.13 -22.75 0.43
CA LYS A 49 35.27 -22.09 -0.53
C LYS A 49 33.84 -22.62 -0.36
N VAL A 50 32.99 -21.92 0.38
CA VAL A 50 31.55 -22.12 0.31
C VAL A 50 30.95 -21.04 -0.61
N ALA A 51 30.98 -21.33 -1.89
CA ALA A 51 30.17 -20.64 -2.87
C ALA A 51 28.78 -21.31 -2.89
N SER A 52 27.81 -20.68 -2.33
CA SER A 52 26.40 -20.86 -2.71
C SER A 52 25.66 -19.60 -2.27
N ALA A 53 25.82 -18.55 -3.07
CA ALA A 53 24.80 -17.51 -3.13
C ALA A 53 23.56 -18.17 -3.76
N ASP A 54 22.57 -18.44 -2.94
CA ASP A 54 21.21 -18.73 -3.43
C ASP A 54 20.80 -17.55 -4.30
N LYS A 55 20.77 -17.84 -5.60
CA LYS A 55 20.27 -16.94 -6.63
C LYS A 55 18.78 -16.83 -6.39
N VAL A 56 18.36 -15.81 -5.60
CA VAL A 56 16.97 -15.37 -5.57
C VAL A 56 16.54 -15.21 -7.03
N ALA A 57 15.66 -16.10 -7.48
CA ALA A 57 15.12 -16.04 -8.81
C ALA A 57 14.41 -14.70 -8.96
N THR A 58 15.01 -13.81 -9.74
CA THR A 58 14.34 -12.58 -10.17
C THR A 58 13.04 -13.01 -10.87
N PRO A 59 11.86 -12.60 -10.39
CA PRO A 59 10.64 -12.90 -11.12
C PRO A 59 10.76 -12.36 -12.55
N PRO A 60 10.13 -13.02 -13.54
CA PRO A 60 10.19 -12.57 -14.93
C PRO A 60 9.82 -11.08 -14.96
N SER A 61 10.70 -10.27 -15.56
CA SER A 61 10.55 -8.83 -15.60
C SER A 61 9.18 -8.49 -16.20
N ALA A 62 8.28 -7.92 -15.38
CA ALA A 62 7.02 -7.39 -15.85
C ALA A 62 7.35 -6.32 -16.90
N GLN A 63 6.86 -6.48 -18.13
CA GLN A 63 7.11 -5.50 -19.18
C GLN A 63 6.22 -4.28 -18.95
N ALA A 64 6.85 -3.11 -18.78
CA ALA A 64 6.13 -1.86 -18.71
C ALA A 64 5.44 -1.57 -20.05
N ASN A 65 4.19 -1.11 -19.99
CA ASN A 65 3.41 -0.68 -21.15
C ASN A 65 3.80 0.75 -21.61
N SER A 66 3.09 1.28 -22.61
CA SER A 66 3.33 2.63 -23.14
C SER A 66 3.10 3.76 -22.12
N ALA A 67 2.33 3.51 -21.06
CA ALA A 67 2.13 4.43 -19.95
C ALA A 67 3.22 4.31 -18.87
N GLY A 68 4.20 3.41 -19.04
CA GLY A 68 5.25 3.16 -18.05
C GLY A 68 4.76 2.40 -16.81
N LEU A 69 3.60 1.73 -16.89
CA LEU A 69 3.03 0.92 -15.80
C LEU A 69 3.21 -0.58 -16.09
N VAL A 70 3.29 -1.39 -15.04
CA VAL A 70 3.16 -2.84 -15.12
C VAL A 70 1.83 -3.28 -14.51
N ILE A 71 1.28 -4.40 -14.99
CA ILE A 71 0.09 -5.01 -14.37
C ILE A 71 0.47 -5.43 -12.95
N PRO A 72 -0.25 -4.96 -11.92
CA PRO A 72 0.15 -5.12 -10.52
C PRO A 72 -0.10 -6.51 -9.93
N VAL A 73 -0.34 -7.52 -10.76
CA VAL A 73 -0.49 -8.93 -10.34
C VAL A 73 0.45 -9.80 -11.19
N SER A 74 1.33 -10.51 -10.53
CA SER A 74 2.33 -11.36 -11.20
C SER A 74 1.67 -12.41 -12.08
N GLY A 75 2.18 -12.54 -13.33
CA GLY A 75 1.71 -13.55 -14.29
C GLY A 75 0.41 -13.22 -15.02
N VAL A 76 -0.27 -12.13 -14.67
CA VAL A 76 -1.45 -11.65 -15.41
C VAL A 76 -1.01 -10.87 -16.66
N ARG A 77 -1.63 -11.16 -17.79
CA ARG A 77 -1.36 -10.50 -19.07
C ARG A 77 -2.49 -9.54 -19.46
N PRO A 78 -2.22 -8.54 -20.32
CA PRO A 78 -3.22 -7.56 -20.75
C PRO A 78 -4.53 -8.15 -21.31
N GLU A 79 -4.44 -9.32 -21.96
CA GLU A 79 -5.59 -10.00 -22.56
C GLU A 79 -6.54 -10.62 -21.52
N GLN A 80 -6.07 -10.80 -20.30
CA GLN A 80 -6.84 -11.38 -19.19
C GLN A 80 -7.56 -10.31 -18.35
N LEU A 81 -7.26 -9.02 -18.60
CA LEU A 81 -7.93 -7.92 -17.91
C LEU A 81 -9.30 -7.66 -18.52
N THR A 82 -10.27 -7.42 -17.66
CA THR A 82 -11.62 -6.97 -18.02
C THR A 82 -11.82 -5.57 -17.45
N ASP A 83 -12.30 -4.64 -18.29
CA ASP A 83 -12.63 -3.31 -17.81
C ASP A 83 -13.81 -3.37 -16.83
N THR A 84 -13.55 -2.96 -15.58
CA THR A 84 -14.56 -2.88 -14.51
C THR A 84 -14.75 -1.46 -13.98
N PHE A 85 -14.02 -0.46 -14.53
CA PHE A 85 -13.97 0.89 -14.01
C PHE A 85 -15.35 1.56 -13.87
N SER A 86 -16.19 1.42 -14.87
CA SER A 86 -17.53 2.02 -14.88
C SER A 86 -18.64 1.06 -14.41
N ASP A 87 -18.28 -0.07 -13.78
CA ASP A 87 -19.28 -0.99 -13.26
C ASP A 87 -20.06 -0.38 -12.10
N ALA A 88 -21.36 -0.61 -12.07
CA ALA A 88 -22.22 -0.16 -10.98
C ALA A 88 -21.94 -0.96 -9.70
N ARG A 89 -21.77 -0.27 -8.57
CA ARG A 89 -21.60 -0.84 -7.23
C ARG A 89 -22.71 -0.34 -6.29
N GLY A 90 -22.90 -1.04 -5.17
CA GLY A 90 -23.88 -0.65 -4.16
C GLY A 90 -25.31 -0.54 -4.69
N GLY A 91 -25.72 -1.46 -5.57
CA GLY A 91 -27.07 -1.40 -6.20
C GLY A 91 -27.24 -0.26 -7.21
N GLY A 92 -26.17 0.23 -7.81
CA GLY A 92 -26.19 1.32 -8.79
C GLY A 92 -26.03 2.72 -8.20
N THR A 93 -25.68 2.82 -6.90
CA THR A 93 -25.55 4.10 -6.22
C THR A 93 -24.19 4.77 -6.40
N ARG A 94 -23.16 4.01 -6.82
CA ARG A 94 -21.80 4.51 -7.13
C ARG A 94 -21.18 3.75 -8.28
N LEU A 95 -20.17 4.31 -8.92
CA LEU A 95 -19.31 3.61 -9.86
C LEU A 95 -18.21 2.85 -9.09
N HIS A 96 -17.60 1.88 -9.78
CA HIS A 96 -16.50 1.10 -9.22
C HIS A 96 -15.22 1.92 -9.11
N GLU A 97 -14.88 2.67 -10.17
CA GLU A 97 -13.74 3.60 -10.26
C GLU A 97 -12.37 2.91 -10.07
N ALA A 98 -12.33 1.61 -10.32
CA ALA A 98 -11.18 0.73 -10.16
C ALA A 98 -11.13 -0.37 -11.24
N LEU A 99 -10.01 -1.10 -11.26
CA LEU A 99 -9.87 -2.32 -12.03
C LEU A 99 -9.75 -3.53 -11.09
N ASP A 100 -10.70 -4.47 -11.18
CA ASP A 100 -10.60 -5.74 -10.48
C ASP A 100 -9.78 -6.75 -11.30
N ILE A 101 -8.62 -7.14 -10.79
CA ILE A 101 -7.69 -8.07 -11.44
C ILE A 101 -7.83 -9.44 -10.78
N MET A 102 -8.54 -10.33 -11.44
CA MET A 102 -8.78 -11.69 -10.93
C MET A 102 -7.51 -12.52 -10.93
N ALA A 103 -7.18 -13.12 -9.79
CA ALA A 103 -6.07 -14.06 -9.65
C ALA A 103 -6.28 -14.95 -8.42
N PRO A 104 -5.67 -16.16 -8.37
CA PRO A 104 -5.72 -16.99 -7.17
C PRO A 104 -5.21 -16.27 -5.93
N ARG A 105 -5.84 -16.55 -4.76
CA ARG A 105 -5.35 -16.07 -3.47
C ARG A 105 -3.87 -16.42 -3.29
N GLY A 106 -3.08 -15.49 -2.77
CA GLY A 106 -1.65 -15.66 -2.57
C GLY A 106 -0.79 -15.33 -3.80
N THR A 107 -1.39 -15.01 -4.97
CA THR A 107 -0.63 -14.51 -6.12
C THR A 107 0.06 -13.20 -5.73
N SER A 108 1.34 -13.04 -6.08
CA SER A 108 2.10 -11.84 -5.72
C SER A 108 1.49 -10.58 -6.34
N VAL A 109 1.28 -9.58 -5.51
CA VAL A 109 0.95 -8.21 -5.90
C VAL A 109 2.25 -7.41 -5.96
N ILE A 110 2.47 -6.73 -7.09
CA ILE A 110 3.68 -5.96 -7.36
C ILE A 110 3.35 -4.48 -7.57
N ALA A 111 4.29 -3.60 -7.26
CA ALA A 111 4.11 -2.17 -7.48
C ALA A 111 3.98 -1.86 -8.98
N ALA A 112 2.85 -1.26 -9.38
CA ALA A 112 2.57 -0.90 -10.78
C ALA A 112 3.57 0.11 -11.35
N ALA A 113 4.10 0.98 -10.49
CA ALA A 113 5.16 1.94 -10.76
C ALA A 113 6.01 2.14 -9.52
N ALA A 114 7.19 2.75 -9.69
CA ALA A 114 8.02 3.16 -8.57
C ALA A 114 7.32 4.24 -7.74
N GLY A 115 7.54 4.23 -6.42
CA GLY A 115 6.95 5.20 -5.52
C GLY A 115 7.35 5.01 -4.07
N THR A 116 6.65 5.68 -3.17
CA THR A 116 6.82 5.55 -1.72
C THR A 116 5.53 5.00 -1.13
N VAL A 117 5.63 3.98 -0.29
CA VAL A 117 4.49 3.49 0.50
C VAL A 117 4.04 4.60 1.44
N GLU A 118 2.96 5.27 1.10
CA GLU A 118 2.45 6.39 1.89
C GLU A 118 1.61 5.93 3.05
N LYS A 119 0.84 4.85 2.84
CA LYS A 119 -0.02 4.29 3.89
C LYS A 119 -0.22 2.79 3.73
N LEU A 120 -0.17 2.08 4.83
CA LEU A 120 -0.71 0.74 5.04
C LEU A 120 -1.97 0.89 5.89
N PHE A 121 -3.11 0.42 5.38
CA PHE A 121 -4.38 0.66 6.04
C PHE A 121 -5.26 -0.58 6.00
N HIS A 122 -6.13 -0.72 6.99
CA HIS A 122 -7.16 -1.76 7.03
C HIS A 122 -8.52 -1.12 7.25
N SER A 123 -9.50 -1.51 6.43
CA SER A 123 -10.89 -1.04 6.53
C SER A 123 -11.87 -2.18 6.29
N ASP A 124 -13.13 -1.97 6.71
CA ASP A 124 -14.20 -2.95 6.47
C ASP A 124 -14.47 -3.17 4.98
N ASN A 125 -14.30 -2.13 4.15
CA ASN A 125 -14.52 -2.23 2.70
C ASN A 125 -13.28 -2.75 1.98
N GLY A 126 -12.17 -2.02 2.02
CA GLY A 126 -10.97 -2.37 1.25
C GLY A 126 -10.15 -3.54 1.82
N GLY A 127 -10.43 -3.95 3.07
CA GLY A 127 -9.59 -4.92 3.77
C GLY A 127 -8.18 -4.40 3.99
N ASN A 128 -7.16 -5.23 3.77
CA ASN A 128 -5.77 -4.83 3.81
C ASN A 128 -5.42 -4.06 2.53
N THR A 129 -4.92 -2.83 2.69
CA THR A 129 -4.67 -1.92 1.57
C THR A 129 -3.30 -1.25 1.62
N ILE A 130 -2.75 -0.94 0.44
CA ILE A 130 -1.49 -0.21 0.28
C ILE A 130 -1.76 1.02 -0.60
N TYR A 131 -1.25 2.17 -0.18
CA TYR A 131 -1.22 3.40 -0.97
C TYR A 131 0.24 3.68 -1.33
N VAL A 132 0.58 3.67 -2.62
CA VAL A 132 1.92 4.01 -3.12
C VAL A 132 1.86 5.32 -3.86
N ARG A 133 2.52 6.34 -3.31
CA ARG A 133 2.59 7.66 -3.94
C ARG A 133 3.74 7.73 -4.94
N SER A 134 3.45 8.26 -6.13
CA SER A 134 4.46 8.53 -7.17
C SER A 134 5.55 9.50 -6.71
N PRO A 135 6.76 9.47 -7.31
CA PRO A 135 7.86 10.35 -6.94
C PRO A 135 7.55 11.85 -7.10
N ASP A 136 6.73 12.23 -8.08
CA ASP A 136 6.26 13.62 -8.30
C ASP A 136 5.10 14.01 -7.37
N ARG A 137 4.62 13.05 -6.55
CA ARG A 137 3.54 13.16 -5.58
C ARG A 137 2.16 13.50 -6.17
N LYS A 138 1.95 13.35 -7.46
CA LYS A 138 0.68 13.69 -8.13
C LYS A 138 -0.23 12.49 -8.37
N THR A 139 0.26 11.28 -8.15
CA THR A 139 -0.50 10.04 -8.35
C THR A 139 -0.36 9.15 -7.13
N ILE A 140 -1.45 8.49 -6.75
CA ILE A 140 -1.45 7.38 -5.80
C ILE A 140 -1.91 6.14 -6.56
N HIS A 141 -1.17 5.05 -6.41
CA HIS A 141 -1.59 3.72 -6.80
C HIS A 141 -2.13 3.02 -5.55
N TYR A 142 -3.39 2.62 -5.58
CA TYR A 142 -4.08 1.97 -4.48
C TYR A 142 -4.29 0.49 -4.77
N TYR A 143 -4.00 -0.33 -3.79
CA TYR A 143 -4.09 -1.78 -3.85
C TYR A 143 -4.94 -2.27 -2.69
N ALA A 144 -6.06 -2.96 -2.96
CA ALA A 144 -6.97 -3.41 -1.91
C ALA A 144 -7.31 -4.91 -1.99
N HIS A 145 -8.05 -5.39 -1.00
CA HIS A 145 -8.44 -6.78 -0.78
C HIS A 145 -7.26 -7.74 -0.60
N LEU A 146 -6.10 -7.21 -0.19
CA LEU A 146 -4.88 -8.01 -0.05
C LEU A 146 -5.03 -9.07 1.04
N ASP A 147 -4.48 -10.25 0.82
CA ASP A 147 -4.39 -11.30 1.82
C ASP A 147 -3.45 -10.85 2.96
N HIS A 148 -2.26 -10.39 2.59
CA HIS A 148 -1.25 -9.84 3.50
C HIS A 148 -0.30 -8.90 2.75
N TYR A 149 0.44 -8.10 3.49
CA TYR A 149 1.59 -7.35 2.98
C TYR A 149 2.82 -8.26 2.94
N VAL A 150 3.80 -7.96 2.07
CA VAL A 150 5.09 -8.64 2.13
C VAL A 150 5.79 -8.32 3.45
N ASP A 151 6.53 -9.28 3.97
CA ASP A 151 7.23 -9.13 5.25
C ASP A 151 8.18 -7.92 5.23
N GLY A 152 8.10 -7.10 6.27
CA GLY A 152 8.93 -5.91 6.41
C GLY A 152 8.46 -4.67 5.63
N LEU A 153 7.39 -4.75 4.84
CA LEU A 153 6.84 -3.56 4.19
C LEU A 153 6.37 -2.55 5.24
N HIS A 154 6.74 -1.27 5.06
CA HIS A 154 6.40 -0.22 6.01
C HIS A 154 6.15 1.12 5.32
N GLU A 155 5.40 1.99 5.98
CA GLU A 155 5.15 3.36 5.54
C GLU A 155 6.47 4.14 5.43
N GLY A 156 6.62 4.92 4.37
CA GLY A 156 7.85 5.64 4.03
C GLY A 156 8.86 4.82 3.22
N GLN A 157 8.65 3.51 3.03
CA GLN A 157 9.51 2.69 2.19
C GLN A 157 9.38 3.10 0.72
N VAL A 158 10.52 3.25 0.04
CA VAL A 158 10.56 3.40 -1.42
C VAL A 158 10.49 2.02 -2.05
N VAL A 159 9.59 1.85 -3.00
CA VAL A 159 9.42 0.61 -3.76
C VAL A 159 9.69 0.86 -5.24
N GLY A 160 10.36 -0.08 -5.88
CA GLY A 160 10.59 -0.08 -7.32
C GLY A 160 9.39 -0.63 -8.10
N GLN A 161 9.24 -0.24 -9.37
CA GLN A 161 8.27 -0.88 -10.25
C GLN A 161 8.54 -2.38 -10.35
N GLY A 162 7.50 -3.21 -10.20
CA GLY A 162 7.61 -4.67 -10.22
C GLY A 162 8.06 -5.28 -8.88
N GLU A 163 8.36 -4.49 -7.87
CA GLU A 163 8.68 -4.97 -6.52
C GLU A 163 7.45 -5.60 -5.88
N VAL A 164 7.62 -6.78 -5.24
CA VAL A 164 6.52 -7.45 -4.52
C VAL A 164 6.18 -6.66 -3.26
N ILE A 165 4.92 -6.29 -3.12
CA ILE A 165 4.40 -5.50 -1.99
C ILE A 165 3.33 -6.22 -1.16
N GLY A 166 2.75 -7.30 -1.68
CA GLY A 166 1.72 -8.07 -1.00
C GLY A 166 1.25 -9.26 -1.81
N ALA A 167 0.12 -9.80 -1.44
CA ALA A 167 -0.52 -10.94 -2.11
C ALA A 167 -2.01 -10.71 -2.33
N VAL A 168 -2.54 -11.21 -3.44
CA VAL A 168 -3.97 -11.21 -3.76
C VAL A 168 -4.75 -11.95 -2.68
N GLY A 169 -5.83 -11.34 -2.23
CA GLY A 169 -6.74 -11.89 -1.24
C GLY A 169 -8.20 -11.65 -1.56
N SER A 170 -8.99 -11.58 -0.52
CA SER A 170 -10.40 -11.15 -0.52
C SER A 170 -10.77 -10.61 0.85
N THR A 171 -9.85 -9.82 1.47
CA THR A 171 -10.15 -9.13 2.73
C THR A 171 -11.08 -7.95 2.50
N GLY A 172 -11.72 -7.47 3.55
CA GLY A 172 -12.75 -6.42 3.44
C GLY A 172 -14.09 -6.98 2.96
N ASP A 173 -14.75 -6.27 2.05
CA ASP A 173 -16.06 -6.65 1.50
C ASP A 173 -15.99 -7.48 0.22
N ALA A 174 -14.77 -7.89 -0.21
CA ALA A 174 -14.60 -8.73 -1.39
C ALA A 174 -15.18 -10.14 -1.20
N ASN A 175 -15.74 -10.70 -2.28
CA ASN A 175 -16.27 -12.07 -2.24
C ASN A 175 -15.13 -13.07 -1.97
N PRO A 176 -15.21 -13.91 -0.89
CA PRO A 176 -14.20 -14.89 -0.56
C PRO A 176 -13.94 -15.94 -1.66
N ASP A 177 -14.96 -16.23 -2.48
CA ASP A 177 -14.89 -17.21 -3.56
C ASP A 177 -14.35 -16.63 -4.88
N ALA A 178 -14.11 -15.32 -4.93
CA ALA A 178 -13.61 -14.61 -6.10
C ALA A 178 -12.43 -13.70 -5.71
N PRO A 179 -11.26 -14.27 -5.32
CA PRO A 179 -10.10 -13.47 -4.96
C PRO A 179 -9.63 -12.60 -6.12
N HIS A 180 -9.31 -11.35 -5.83
CA HIS A 180 -8.83 -10.39 -6.83
C HIS A 180 -8.02 -9.27 -6.16
N LEU A 181 -7.26 -8.56 -6.95
CA LEU A 181 -6.72 -7.26 -6.59
C LEU A 181 -7.68 -6.18 -7.08
N HIS A 182 -8.18 -5.35 -6.19
CA HIS A 182 -8.83 -4.10 -6.55
C HIS A 182 -7.76 -3.01 -6.66
N PHE A 183 -7.62 -2.43 -7.85
CA PHE A 183 -6.54 -1.50 -8.19
C PHE A 183 -7.09 -0.17 -8.70
N GLU A 184 -6.68 0.94 -8.05
CA GLU A 184 -7.03 2.31 -8.45
C GLU A 184 -5.79 3.11 -8.81
N ILE A 185 -5.97 4.06 -9.73
CA ILE A 185 -5.01 5.12 -10.03
C ILE A 185 -5.68 6.44 -9.73
N MET A 186 -5.23 7.14 -8.70
CA MET A 186 -5.82 8.37 -8.22
C MET A 186 -4.90 9.56 -8.55
N GLN A 187 -5.42 10.55 -9.30
CA GLN A 187 -4.74 11.83 -9.48
C GLN A 187 -5.04 12.76 -8.31
N THR A 188 -3.99 13.36 -7.79
CA THR A 188 -4.05 14.22 -6.60
C THR A 188 -3.06 15.38 -6.71
N THR A 189 -2.87 16.14 -5.64
CA THR A 189 -1.86 17.19 -5.55
C THR A 189 -0.70 16.77 -4.64
N PRO A 190 0.52 17.35 -4.82
CA PRO A 190 1.65 17.00 -3.98
C PRO A 190 1.46 17.25 -2.48
N GLN A 191 0.56 18.15 -2.10
CA GLN A 191 0.24 18.53 -0.72
C GLN A 191 -0.89 17.69 -0.12
N ALA A 192 -1.74 17.09 -0.95
CA ALA A 192 -2.87 16.29 -0.50
C ALA A 192 -2.39 15.05 0.27
N LYS A 193 -3.14 14.71 1.29
CA LYS A 193 -2.93 13.48 2.08
C LYS A 193 -3.60 12.30 1.39
N TRP A 194 -3.17 11.09 1.71
CA TRP A 194 -3.67 9.84 1.12
C TRP A 194 -5.20 9.64 1.21
N TYR A 195 -5.86 10.27 2.19
CA TYR A 195 -7.30 10.17 2.45
C TYR A 195 -8.10 11.36 1.94
N GLU A 196 -7.46 12.35 1.34
CA GLU A 196 -8.15 13.51 0.76
C GLU A 196 -8.73 13.15 -0.61
N PRO A 197 -9.80 13.82 -1.05
CA PRO A 197 -10.42 13.54 -2.34
C PRO A 197 -9.40 13.62 -3.49
N ALA A 198 -9.48 12.66 -4.39
CA ALA A 198 -8.67 12.56 -5.60
C ALA A 198 -9.58 12.31 -6.80
N VAL A 199 -9.01 12.31 -8.00
CA VAL A 199 -9.73 11.99 -9.25
C VAL A 199 -9.26 10.62 -9.73
N ASP A 200 -10.19 9.68 -9.83
CA ASP A 200 -9.88 8.34 -10.30
C ASP A 200 -9.68 8.33 -11.82
N VAL A 201 -8.66 7.60 -12.22
CA VAL A 201 -8.26 7.42 -13.62
C VAL A 201 -8.40 5.97 -13.99
N ASP A 202 -9.13 5.69 -15.07
CA ASP A 202 -9.33 4.32 -15.54
C ASP A 202 -7.99 3.60 -15.78
N PRO A 203 -7.68 2.53 -15.00
CA PRO A 203 -6.44 1.79 -15.16
C PRO A 203 -6.42 0.92 -16.42
N TYR A 204 -7.59 0.52 -16.95
CA TYR A 204 -7.67 -0.44 -18.04
C TYR A 204 -6.91 -0.01 -19.30
N PRO A 205 -7.17 1.18 -19.91
CA PRO A 205 -6.42 1.63 -21.09
C PRO A 205 -4.92 1.82 -20.78
N LEU A 206 -4.59 2.25 -19.58
CA LEU A 206 -3.20 2.47 -19.17
C LEU A 206 -2.41 1.18 -19.03
N LEU A 207 -3.04 0.09 -18.60
CA LEU A 207 -2.41 -1.23 -18.42
C LEU A 207 -2.44 -2.08 -19.69
N THR A 208 -3.43 -1.91 -20.57
CA THR A 208 -3.60 -2.74 -21.76
C THR A 208 -3.15 -2.08 -23.05
N GLY A 209 -3.07 -0.75 -23.09
CA GLY A 209 -2.93 0.04 -24.33
C GLY A 209 -4.17 0.02 -25.23
N LYS A 210 -5.29 -0.51 -24.74
CA LYS A 210 -6.56 -0.63 -25.49
C LYS A 210 -7.56 0.43 -24.99
N GLN A 211 -8.41 0.90 -25.88
CA GLN A 211 -9.57 1.71 -25.45
C GLN A 211 -10.54 0.83 -24.64
N PRO A 212 -11.21 1.41 -23.62
CA PRO A 212 -12.27 0.70 -22.92
C PRO A 212 -13.35 0.25 -23.91
N PRO A 213 -13.93 -0.93 -23.74
CA PRO A 213 -15.07 -1.34 -24.55
C PRO A 213 -16.21 -0.34 -24.31
N ASN A 214 -16.91 0.07 -25.42
CA ASN A 214 -18.11 0.88 -25.26
C ASN A 214 -19.14 0.08 -24.47
N LYS A 215 -19.35 0.47 -23.20
CA LYS A 215 -20.43 -0.08 -22.38
C LYS A 215 -21.74 0.64 -22.76
N PRO A 216 -22.83 -0.11 -22.96
CA PRO A 216 -24.13 0.46 -23.33
C PRO A 216 -24.72 1.34 -22.23
#